data_597c57e86daa56c39937f04e0fa13bb6
#
_entry.id   597c57e86daa56c39937f04e0fa13bb6
#
_cell.length_a   1.000
_cell.length_b   1.000
_cell.length_c   1.000
_cell.angle_alpha   90.00
_cell.angle_beta   90.00
_cell.angle_gamma   90.00
#
_symmetry.space_group_name_H-M   'P 1'
#
loop_
_entity.id
_entity.type
_entity.pdbx_description
1 polymer ?
#
loop_
_entity_poly.entity_id
_entity_poly.type
_entity_poly.pdbx_seq_one_letter_code
_entity_poly.pdbx_strand_id
1 'polypeptide(L)'
;EKKKTNKGRPPKHKPDGTFILNNIFPSKMFSSDDDRFKIYSNGSNFENFAGDVLSDNKNMQTTNILFDGYFEKTNTMYGFVMKKAYLSNYNRENIVVLDDLISKFHLKDGDYVVGACKYVPAKDIMLATDIVSINGTKTDEIKNFDDQQPLAIYPNYPIKLSFDDYIVDLKIIDKVCPIAKGSRAVIESEKKLSLKFYQKLLNALTQNGISTMFVSIDDPIEEINDIMQNCPEVDVVAYSLNSTREQFINALGLRVKNYFSRMKNGGDYAIVYYNASNLISNFKINQMVVFQKQESAASAIAINEMKDILSFSMNTKTGSLTSICFNCGIKEIDNFATTFIKFNAFAHSGSDILLNFDLSHTINLDKMLPLAEVEKIEKFKQNANEQNLFAELEKLF
;
A
#
# COMPACT_ATOMS: atom_id res chain seq x y z
N GLU A 1 56.34 10.89 -1.07
CA GLU A 1 55.22 11.28 -0.17
C GLU A 1 53.89 10.93 -0.80
N LYS A 2 53.23 9.88 -0.31
CA LYS A 2 51.91 9.45 -0.74
C LYS A 2 50.84 10.15 0.12
N LYS A 3 50.06 11.06 -0.46
CA LYS A 3 48.88 11.63 0.20
C LYS A 3 47.82 10.52 0.43
N LYS A 4 47.48 10.26 1.70
CA LYS A 4 46.37 9.44 2.12
C LYS A 4 45.09 10.24 1.89
N THR A 5 44.21 9.75 0.99
CA THR A 5 42.84 10.25 0.87
C THR A 5 41.99 9.71 2.02
N ASN A 6 41.49 10.60 2.85
CA ASN A 6 40.51 10.32 3.89
C ASN A 6 39.21 9.84 3.24
N LYS A 7 38.88 8.54 3.37
CA LYS A 7 37.55 8.02 3.11
C LYS A 7 36.64 8.50 4.24
N GLY A 8 35.75 9.43 3.93
CA GLY A 8 34.75 9.92 4.87
C GLY A 8 33.88 8.76 5.39
N ARG A 9 33.64 8.75 6.69
CA ARG A 9 32.69 7.85 7.35
C ARG A 9 31.29 8.10 6.76
N PRO A 10 30.50 7.06 6.50
CA PRO A 10 29.10 7.23 6.12
C PRO A 10 28.35 7.97 7.24
N PRO A 11 27.38 8.81 6.90
CA PRO A 11 26.62 9.57 7.89
C PRO A 11 25.87 8.62 8.83
N LYS A 12 25.89 8.93 10.12
CA LYS A 12 25.15 8.18 11.14
C LYS A 12 23.65 8.30 10.86
N HIS A 13 22.98 7.16 10.72
CA HIS A 13 21.53 7.06 10.61
C HIS A 13 20.83 7.83 11.74
N LYS A 14 19.90 8.70 11.37
CA LYS A 14 18.85 9.18 12.26
C LYS A 14 17.65 8.23 12.14
N PRO A 15 16.99 7.87 13.24
CA PRO A 15 15.88 6.91 13.24
C PRO A 15 14.53 7.59 12.96
N ASP A 16 14.45 8.39 11.89
CA ASP A 16 13.20 8.93 11.41
C ASP A 16 12.76 8.12 10.16
N GLY A 17 11.61 7.47 10.26
CA GLY A 17 11.05 6.60 9.22
C GLY A 17 10.88 7.25 7.84
N THR A 18 11.12 8.54 7.70
CA THR A 18 11.15 9.29 6.45
C THR A 18 12.24 8.82 5.49
N PHE A 19 13.32 8.23 6.00
CA PHE A 19 14.46 7.81 5.17
C PHE A 19 14.17 6.55 4.35
N ILE A 20 13.35 5.66 4.86
CA ILE A 20 13.01 4.39 4.21
C ILE A 20 12.14 4.63 2.97
N LEU A 21 11.17 5.54 3.07
CA LEU A 21 10.20 5.83 2.01
C LEU A 21 10.81 6.50 0.77
N ASN A 22 11.77 7.39 0.96
CA ASN A 22 12.42 8.09 -0.14
C ASN A 22 13.31 7.18 -1.00
N ASN A 23 13.68 6.01 -0.48
CA ASN A 23 14.49 5.03 -1.21
C ASN A 23 13.65 3.98 -1.96
N ILE A 24 12.41 3.71 -1.50
CA ILE A 24 11.52 2.73 -2.13
C ILE A 24 10.80 3.33 -3.34
N PHE A 25 10.36 4.57 -3.18
CA PHE A 25 9.68 5.32 -4.21
C PHE A 25 10.49 6.60 -4.46
N PRO A 26 11.53 6.53 -5.31
CA PRO A 26 12.32 7.73 -5.58
C PRO A 26 11.43 8.83 -6.13
N SER A 27 11.52 10.01 -5.55
CA SER A 27 10.78 11.22 -5.93
C SER A 27 11.08 11.73 -7.36
N LYS A 28 11.86 10.99 -8.16
CA LYS A 28 12.16 11.30 -9.55
C LYS A 28 11.21 10.57 -10.49
N MET A 29 9.97 11.04 -10.56
CA MET A 29 8.97 10.57 -11.52
C MET A 29 9.09 11.18 -12.91
N PHE A 30 10.09 11.97 -13.18
CA PHE A 30 10.22 12.68 -14.44
C PHE A 30 11.36 12.10 -15.25
N SER A 31 11.05 11.59 -16.45
CA SER A 31 12.10 11.31 -17.43
C SER A 31 12.84 12.63 -17.71
N SER A 32 14.17 12.57 -17.79
CA SER A 32 15.03 13.69 -18.13
C SER A 32 14.68 14.38 -19.46
N ASP A 33 13.77 13.82 -20.23
CA ASP A 33 13.43 14.21 -21.60
C ASP A 33 12.18 15.07 -21.72
N ASP A 34 11.43 15.30 -20.64
CA ASP A 34 10.30 16.23 -20.67
C ASP A 34 10.80 17.67 -20.43
N ASP A 35 11.00 18.43 -21.53
CA ASP A 35 11.54 19.78 -21.50
C ASP A 35 10.76 20.76 -20.62
N ARG A 36 9.49 20.47 -20.33
CA ARG A 36 8.65 21.24 -19.40
C ARG A 36 9.20 21.22 -17.98
N PHE A 37 9.97 20.18 -17.61
CA PHE A 37 10.51 19.96 -16.26
C PHE A 37 12.01 20.24 -16.13
N LYS A 38 12.76 20.34 -17.23
CA LYS A 38 14.17 20.78 -17.20
C LYS A 38 14.32 22.17 -16.58
N ILE A 39 13.29 23.01 -16.70
CA ILE A 39 13.25 24.36 -16.13
C ILE A 39 13.20 24.30 -14.58
N TYR A 40 12.68 23.23 -14.00
CA TYR A 40 12.46 23.11 -12.55
C TYR A 40 13.56 22.34 -11.81
N SER A 41 14.47 21.68 -12.53
CA SER A 41 15.53 20.88 -11.92
C SER A 41 16.76 21.71 -11.46
N ASN A 42 16.87 22.95 -11.94
CA ASN A 42 17.97 23.88 -11.55
C ASN A 42 17.46 24.87 -10.49
N GLY A 43 17.83 24.68 -9.23
CA GLY A 43 17.34 25.44 -8.07
C GLY A 43 17.39 26.98 -8.21
N SER A 44 18.32 27.54 -9.01
CA SER A 44 18.43 28.98 -9.26
C SER A 44 17.30 29.57 -10.12
N ASN A 45 16.62 28.76 -10.92
CA ASN A 45 15.50 29.23 -11.77
C ASN A 45 14.15 29.20 -11.07
N PHE A 46 14.04 28.49 -9.95
CA PHE A 46 12.75 28.32 -9.26
C PHE A 46 12.42 29.49 -8.31
N GLU A 47 13.41 30.11 -7.70
CA GLU A 47 13.18 31.33 -6.87
C GLU A 47 12.62 32.46 -7.76
N ASN A 48 13.15 32.60 -8.98
CA ASN A 48 12.59 33.54 -9.97
C ASN A 48 11.18 33.09 -10.41
N PHE A 49 10.93 31.78 -10.56
CA PHE A 49 9.63 31.24 -10.92
C PHE A 49 8.55 31.54 -9.87
N ALA A 50 8.82 31.29 -8.58
CA ALA A 50 7.89 31.58 -7.50
C ALA A 50 7.61 33.09 -7.39
N GLY A 51 8.64 33.92 -7.58
CA GLY A 51 8.53 35.38 -7.62
C GLY A 51 7.67 35.87 -8.78
N ASP A 52 7.89 35.33 -9.99
CA ASP A 52 7.14 35.66 -11.21
C ASP A 52 5.66 35.24 -11.12
N VAL A 53 5.38 34.03 -10.59
CA VAL A 53 4.03 33.53 -10.38
C VAL A 53 3.26 34.38 -9.35
N LEU A 54 3.93 34.86 -8.32
CA LEU A 54 3.33 35.73 -7.31
C LEU A 54 3.11 37.17 -7.81
N SER A 55 3.95 37.64 -8.75
CA SER A 55 3.82 38.99 -9.34
C SER A 55 2.73 39.07 -10.39
N ASP A 56 2.54 38.00 -11.19
CA ASP A 56 1.47 37.91 -12.21
C ASP A 56 0.04 37.83 -11.61
N ASN A 57 -0.06 37.60 -10.31
CA ASN A 57 -1.33 37.46 -9.60
C ASN A 57 -2.23 38.73 -9.58
N LYS A 58 -1.69 39.90 -9.95
CA LYS A 58 -2.41 41.17 -9.82
C LYS A 58 -3.38 41.47 -10.99
N ASN A 59 -3.36 40.72 -12.08
CA ASN A 59 -4.10 41.04 -13.31
C ASN A 59 -4.99 39.93 -13.88
N MET A 60 -5.33 38.87 -13.13
CA MET A 60 -6.13 37.76 -13.66
C MET A 60 -7.56 37.72 -13.10
N GLN A 61 -8.55 37.68 -14.00
CA GLN A 61 -9.90 37.20 -13.71
C GLN A 61 -9.79 35.69 -13.42
N THR A 62 -9.89 35.33 -12.14
CA THR A 62 -9.62 33.96 -11.68
C THR A 62 -10.90 33.17 -11.58
N THR A 63 -11.16 32.30 -12.55
CA THR A 63 -12.06 31.15 -12.33
C THR A 63 -11.28 30.13 -11.52
N ASN A 64 -11.60 29.94 -10.25
CA ASN A 64 -11.03 28.87 -9.44
C ASN A 64 -11.52 27.52 -9.98
N ILE A 65 -10.60 26.67 -10.37
CA ILE A 65 -10.86 25.30 -10.83
C ILE A 65 -10.70 24.39 -9.62
N LEU A 66 -11.68 23.57 -9.33
CA LEU A 66 -11.57 22.57 -8.26
C LEU A 66 -10.70 21.42 -8.72
N PHE A 67 -9.87 20.91 -7.81
CA PHE A 67 -9.06 19.73 -8.03
C PHE A 67 -9.12 18.76 -6.85
N ASP A 68 -8.81 17.50 -7.13
CA ASP A 68 -8.59 16.47 -6.13
C ASP A 68 -7.48 15.52 -6.59
N GLY A 69 -6.76 14.92 -5.64
CA GLY A 69 -5.71 13.96 -5.96
C GLY A 69 -4.76 13.68 -4.81
N TYR A 70 -3.75 12.85 -5.10
CA TYR A 70 -2.71 12.48 -4.14
C TYR A 70 -1.53 13.44 -4.25
N PHE A 71 -1.11 13.97 -3.11
CA PHE A 71 0.04 14.86 -3.01
C PHE A 71 1.35 14.06 -2.97
N GLU A 72 2.36 14.57 -3.68
CA GLU A 72 3.74 14.10 -3.63
C GLU A 72 4.69 15.30 -3.53
N LYS A 73 5.52 15.30 -2.50
CA LYS A 73 6.55 16.33 -2.32
C LYS A 73 7.76 16.01 -3.19
N THR A 74 8.13 16.93 -4.07
CA THR A 74 9.27 16.74 -4.98
C THR A 74 10.56 17.24 -4.38
N ASN A 75 10.51 18.40 -3.70
CA ASN A 75 11.65 19.01 -3.02
C ASN A 75 11.17 19.90 -1.87
N THR A 76 12.06 20.70 -1.29
CA THR A 76 11.72 21.60 -0.17
C THR A 76 10.79 22.75 -0.55
N MET A 77 10.69 23.09 -1.84
CA MET A 77 10.01 24.31 -2.32
C MET A 77 8.63 24.04 -2.91
N TYR A 78 8.37 22.84 -3.44
CA TYR A 78 7.09 22.50 -4.08
C TYR A 78 6.85 20.98 -4.13
N GLY A 79 5.60 20.63 -4.40
CA GLY A 79 5.15 19.27 -4.72
C GLY A 79 4.08 19.31 -5.80
N PHE A 80 3.56 18.13 -6.13
CA PHE A 80 2.52 17.96 -7.14
C PHE A 80 1.32 17.23 -6.56
N VAL A 81 0.14 17.55 -7.06
CA VAL A 81 -1.06 16.74 -6.86
C VAL A 81 -1.35 15.96 -8.12
N MET A 82 -1.47 14.65 -7.97
CA MET A 82 -1.80 13.71 -9.02
C MET A 82 -3.26 13.29 -8.90
N LYS A 83 -4.05 13.43 -9.97
CA LYS A 83 -5.47 13.05 -9.97
C LYS A 83 -5.65 11.55 -9.69
N LYS A 84 -6.74 11.21 -9.02
CA LYS A 84 -7.18 9.83 -8.84
C LYS A 84 -7.47 9.23 -10.22
N ALA A 85 -6.60 8.33 -10.69
CA ALA A 85 -6.85 7.60 -11.92
C ALA A 85 -7.70 6.37 -11.64
N TYR A 86 -8.80 6.24 -12.35
CA TYR A 86 -9.43 4.94 -12.51
C TYR A 86 -8.51 4.08 -13.36
N LEU A 87 -8.13 2.91 -12.85
CA LEU A 87 -7.33 1.92 -13.59
C LEU A 87 -6.16 2.57 -14.35
N SER A 88 -5.11 2.93 -13.64
CA SER A 88 -3.77 3.24 -14.15
C SER A 88 -3.57 4.40 -15.15
N ASN A 89 -4.56 5.14 -15.55
CA ASN A 89 -4.35 6.36 -16.33
C ASN A 89 -3.99 7.52 -15.39
N TYR A 90 -2.78 7.52 -14.88
CA TYR A 90 -2.18 8.68 -14.23
C TYR A 90 -1.87 9.72 -15.30
N ASN A 91 -2.91 10.38 -15.81
CA ASN A 91 -2.74 11.61 -16.57
C ASN A 91 -2.29 12.69 -15.59
N ARG A 92 -1.03 13.06 -15.72
CA ARG A 92 -0.42 14.20 -15.02
C ARG A 92 -1.04 15.51 -15.50
N GLU A 93 -2.21 15.82 -15.02
CA GLU A 93 -2.55 17.23 -14.89
C GLU A 93 -1.83 17.70 -13.63
N ASN A 94 -0.59 18.11 -13.81
CA ASN A 94 0.32 18.48 -12.72
C ASN A 94 -0.18 19.75 -12.06
N ILE A 95 -0.83 19.58 -10.91
CA ILE A 95 -1.18 20.73 -10.08
C ILE A 95 -0.01 20.96 -9.15
N VAL A 96 0.67 22.07 -9.34
CA VAL A 96 1.80 22.49 -8.52
C VAL A 96 1.28 23.03 -7.19
N VAL A 97 1.85 22.57 -6.10
CA VAL A 97 1.59 23.06 -4.74
C VAL A 97 2.88 23.66 -4.21
N LEU A 98 2.89 24.94 -3.87
CA LEU A 98 4.07 25.63 -3.34
C LEU A 98 4.23 25.37 -1.85
N ASP A 99 5.45 25.63 -1.35
CA ASP A 99 5.83 25.37 0.05
C ASP A 99 4.94 26.12 1.06
N ASP A 100 4.44 27.28 0.74
CA ASP A 100 3.51 28.03 1.61
C ASP A 100 2.28 27.19 1.99
N LEU A 101 1.66 26.51 1.00
CA LEU A 101 0.53 25.61 1.25
C LEU A 101 0.98 24.29 1.88
N ILE A 102 2.15 23.75 1.45
CA ILE A 102 2.70 22.51 2.01
C ILE A 102 2.96 22.70 3.50
N SER A 103 3.64 23.78 3.87
CA SER A 103 3.99 24.10 5.25
C SER A 103 2.76 24.49 6.08
N LYS A 104 1.84 25.31 5.52
CA LYS A 104 0.60 25.72 6.19
C LYS A 104 -0.26 24.54 6.60
N PHE A 105 -0.38 23.53 5.73
CA PHE A 105 -1.24 22.38 5.94
C PHE A 105 -0.48 21.10 6.32
N HIS A 106 0.84 21.19 6.52
CA HIS A 106 1.72 20.06 6.85
C HIS A 106 1.52 18.85 5.92
N LEU A 107 1.39 19.13 4.60
CA LEU A 107 1.12 18.09 3.60
C LEU A 107 2.26 17.06 3.54
N LYS A 108 1.87 15.80 3.47
CA LYS A 108 2.79 14.64 3.39
C LYS A 108 2.51 13.85 2.14
N ASP A 109 3.53 13.13 1.66
CA ASP A 109 3.38 12.21 0.54
C ASP A 109 2.23 11.24 0.78
N GLY A 110 1.38 11.10 -0.22
CA GLY A 110 0.20 10.25 -0.18
C GLY A 110 -1.06 10.91 0.39
N ASP A 111 -0.99 12.14 0.95
CA ASP A 111 -2.20 12.82 1.37
C ASP A 111 -3.14 13.03 0.17
N TYR A 112 -4.39 12.63 0.33
CA TYR A 112 -5.44 12.92 -0.64
C TYR A 112 -6.00 14.31 -0.35
N VAL A 113 -5.74 15.22 -1.26
CA VAL A 113 -6.10 16.63 -1.10
C VAL A 113 -7.18 17.04 -2.07
N VAL A 114 -8.09 17.87 -1.59
CA VAL A 114 -9.09 18.58 -2.40
C VAL A 114 -8.87 20.07 -2.22
N GLY A 115 -8.87 20.82 -3.32
CA GLY A 115 -8.56 22.23 -3.25
C GLY A 115 -9.01 23.00 -4.49
N ALA A 116 -8.54 24.25 -4.57
CA ALA A 116 -8.74 25.14 -5.69
C ALA A 116 -7.40 25.45 -6.35
N CYS A 117 -7.39 25.52 -7.68
CA CYS A 117 -6.23 25.90 -8.47
C CYS A 117 -6.60 26.90 -9.57
N LYS A 118 -5.60 27.54 -10.13
CA LYS A 118 -5.72 28.41 -11.28
C LYS A 118 -4.71 28.01 -12.37
N TYR A 119 -5.06 28.26 -13.62
CA TYR A 119 -4.14 28.10 -14.72
C TYR A 119 -3.21 29.32 -14.81
N VAL A 120 -1.90 29.05 -14.99
CA VAL A 120 -0.86 30.07 -15.19
C VAL A 120 -0.34 29.97 -16.62
N PRO A 121 -0.87 30.78 -17.57
CA PRO A 121 -0.56 30.65 -19.00
C PRO A 121 0.91 30.81 -19.34
N ALA A 122 1.61 31.71 -18.65
CA ALA A 122 3.03 31.99 -18.89
C ALA A 122 3.94 30.76 -18.69
N LYS A 123 3.48 29.76 -17.93
CA LYS A 123 4.24 28.56 -17.57
C LYS A 123 3.52 27.26 -17.99
N ASP A 124 2.32 27.37 -18.53
CA ASP A 124 1.46 26.23 -18.91
C ASP A 124 1.27 25.23 -17.75
N ILE A 125 0.95 25.75 -16.55
CA ILE A 125 0.74 24.93 -15.34
C ILE A 125 -0.55 25.28 -14.63
N MET A 126 -1.06 24.31 -13.87
CA MET A 126 -2.09 24.49 -12.85
C MET A 126 -1.42 24.73 -11.49
N LEU A 127 -1.73 25.82 -10.83
CA LEU A 127 -1.17 26.19 -9.54
C LEU A 127 -2.25 26.12 -8.46
N ALA A 128 -2.04 25.33 -7.42
CA ALA A 128 -2.91 25.29 -6.24
C ALA A 128 -2.95 26.67 -5.55
N THR A 129 -4.14 27.14 -5.26
CA THR A 129 -4.38 28.42 -4.56
C THR A 129 -4.88 28.21 -3.15
N ASP A 130 -5.54 27.07 -2.91
CA ASP A 130 -6.01 26.70 -1.57
C ASP A 130 -6.24 25.19 -1.46
N ILE A 131 -6.18 24.68 -0.22
CA ILE A 131 -6.51 23.31 0.13
C ILE A 131 -7.71 23.32 1.07
N VAL A 132 -8.78 22.65 0.68
CA VAL A 132 -10.08 22.64 1.38
C VAL A 132 -10.21 21.42 2.30
N SER A 133 -9.69 20.28 1.86
CA SER A 133 -9.69 19.07 2.69
C SER A 133 -8.46 18.21 2.45
N ILE A 134 -8.08 17.45 3.49
CA ILE A 134 -6.97 16.49 3.49
C ILE A 134 -7.51 15.18 4.04
N ASN A 135 -7.35 14.09 3.28
CA ASN A 135 -7.79 12.74 3.64
C ASN A 135 -9.27 12.65 4.05
N GLY A 136 -10.11 13.53 3.45
CA GLY A 136 -11.54 13.61 3.72
C GLY A 136 -11.94 14.51 4.90
N THR A 137 -10.97 15.04 5.65
CA THR A 137 -11.22 15.99 6.74
C THR A 137 -11.03 17.43 6.23
N LYS A 138 -11.94 18.32 6.53
CA LYS A 138 -11.81 19.73 6.17
C LYS A 138 -10.64 20.37 6.92
N THR A 139 -9.91 21.26 6.24
CA THR A 139 -8.70 21.88 6.79
C THR A 139 -8.97 22.75 8.03
N ASP A 140 -10.15 23.33 8.17
CA ASP A 140 -10.60 24.09 9.34
C ASP A 140 -10.96 23.21 10.55
N GLU A 141 -11.23 21.92 10.33
CA GLU A 141 -11.52 20.94 11.37
C GLU A 141 -10.27 20.26 11.92
N ILE A 142 -9.12 20.37 11.22
CA ILE A 142 -7.86 19.75 11.64
C ILE A 142 -7.21 20.58 12.76
N LYS A 143 -7.36 20.11 14.00
CA LYS A 143 -6.87 20.85 15.18
C LYS A 143 -5.36 20.73 15.41
N ASN A 144 -4.78 19.58 15.08
CA ASN A 144 -3.35 19.30 15.21
C ASN A 144 -2.86 18.42 14.08
N PHE A 145 -1.75 18.79 13.49
CA PHE A 145 -1.03 17.91 12.55
C PHE A 145 -0.05 17.07 13.37
N ASP A 146 -0.47 15.84 13.72
CA ASP A 146 0.38 14.93 14.51
C ASP A 146 1.46 14.31 13.62
N ASP A 147 2.72 14.66 13.91
CA ASP A 147 3.90 14.12 13.24
C ASP A 147 4.47 12.88 13.95
N GLN A 148 3.88 12.49 15.08
CA GLN A 148 4.41 11.36 15.84
C GLN A 148 4.20 10.04 15.09
N GLN A 149 5.21 9.19 15.13
CA GLN A 149 5.07 7.82 14.63
C GLN A 149 4.12 7.06 15.55
N PRO A 150 3.13 6.34 14.97
CA PRO A 150 2.23 5.54 15.79
C PRO A 150 2.99 4.41 16.49
N LEU A 151 2.67 4.18 17.75
CA LEU A 151 3.22 3.05 18.49
C LEU A 151 2.54 1.77 18.03
N ALA A 152 3.30 0.90 17.36
CA ALA A 152 2.82 -0.40 16.93
C ALA A 152 2.62 -1.33 18.15
N ILE A 153 1.49 -2.02 18.17
CA ILE A 153 1.17 -3.09 19.10
C ILE A 153 0.97 -4.41 18.32
N TYR A 154 1.11 -5.53 19.00
CA TYR A 154 0.83 -6.81 18.35
C TYR A 154 -0.62 -6.88 17.86
N PRO A 155 -0.86 -7.47 16.66
CA PRO A 155 -2.21 -7.77 16.19
C PRO A 155 -2.95 -8.61 17.26
N ASN A 156 -4.11 -8.13 17.71
CA ASN A 156 -4.87 -8.75 18.80
C ASN A 156 -6.39 -8.77 18.58
N TYR A 157 -6.85 -8.25 17.43
CA TYR A 157 -8.27 -8.26 17.04
C TYR A 157 -8.45 -9.10 15.78
N PRO A 158 -8.87 -10.38 15.90
CA PRO A 158 -9.17 -11.21 14.74
C PRO A 158 -10.22 -10.57 13.83
N ILE A 159 -9.97 -10.59 12.52
CA ILE A 159 -10.92 -10.16 11.49
C ILE A 159 -11.77 -11.40 11.17
N LYS A 160 -13.08 -11.28 11.29
CA LYS A 160 -14.00 -12.35 10.91
C LYS A 160 -14.12 -12.40 9.39
N LEU A 161 -13.65 -13.48 8.76
CA LEU A 161 -13.69 -13.66 7.32
C LEU A 161 -14.88 -14.50 6.84
N SER A 162 -15.42 -15.33 7.72
CA SER A 162 -16.54 -16.24 7.40
C SER A 162 -17.87 -15.64 7.86
N PHE A 163 -18.60 -15.05 6.90
CA PHE A 163 -19.98 -14.59 7.12
C PHE A 163 -21.02 -15.53 6.52
N ASP A 164 -20.62 -16.38 5.58
CA ASP A 164 -21.44 -17.35 4.89
C ASP A 164 -20.95 -18.79 5.16
N ASP A 165 -21.87 -19.73 5.23
CA ASP A 165 -21.53 -21.14 5.48
C ASP A 165 -20.91 -21.87 4.29
N TYR A 166 -20.89 -21.25 3.12
CA TYR A 166 -20.51 -21.90 1.85
C TYR A 166 -19.01 -21.96 1.56
N ILE A 167 -18.16 -21.19 2.26
CA ILE A 167 -16.71 -21.23 2.04
C ILE A 167 -16.03 -21.73 3.30
N VAL A 168 -15.82 -23.04 3.34
CA VAL A 168 -15.18 -23.76 4.45
C VAL A 168 -13.77 -23.22 4.73
N ASP A 169 -13.04 -22.84 3.66
CA ASP A 169 -11.65 -22.35 3.80
C ASP A 169 -11.53 -21.07 4.64
N LEU A 170 -12.45 -20.10 4.48
CA LEU A 170 -12.44 -18.88 5.30
C LEU A 170 -12.82 -19.18 6.77
N LYS A 171 -13.71 -20.14 7.01
CA LYS A 171 -14.02 -20.60 8.37
C LYS A 171 -12.82 -21.26 9.04
N ILE A 172 -12.09 -22.08 8.28
CA ILE A 172 -10.89 -22.74 8.79
C ILE A 172 -9.81 -21.69 9.12
N ILE A 173 -9.62 -20.69 8.25
CA ILE A 173 -8.70 -19.57 8.53
C ILE A 173 -9.10 -18.88 9.83
N ASP A 174 -10.37 -18.49 9.99
CA ASP A 174 -10.85 -17.80 11.20
C ASP A 174 -10.58 -18.60 12.49
N LYS A 175 -10.62 -19.92 12.40
CA LYS A 175 -10.48 -20.81 13.57
C LYS A 175 -9.05 -21.24 13.85
N VAL A 176 -8.27 -21.54 12.81
CA VAL A 176 -6.95 -22.20 12.96
C VAL A 176 -5.78 -21.24 12.88
N CYS A 177 -5.88 -20.23 11.99
CA CYS A 177 -4.83 -19.25 11.76
C CYS A 177 -5.43 -17.87 11.44
N PRO A 178 -6.15 -17.26 12.41
CA PRO A 178 -6.87 -16.02 12.20
C PRO A 178 -5.96 -14.91 11.75
N ILE A 179 -6.45 -14.12 10.79
CA ILE A 179 -5.86 -12.85 10.38
C ILE A 179 -6.41 -11.78 11.30
N ALA A 180 -5.55 -11.02 11.95
CA ALA A 180 -5.97 -9.93 12.83
C ALA A 180 -5.69 -8.55 12.20
N LYS A 181 -6.36 -7.53 12.74
CA LYS A 181 -6.11 -6.13 12.36
C LYS A 181 -4.63 -5.78 12.58
N GLY A 182 -4.00 -5.22 11.56
CA GLY A 182 -2.57 -4.89 11.57
C GLY A 182 -1.62 -6.04 11.25
N SER A 183 -2.15 -7.21 10.86
CA SER A 183 -1.35 -8.35 10.43
C SER A 183 -0.66 -8.12 9.08
N ARG A 184 0.48 -8.77 8.92
CA ARG A 184 1.09 -9.08 7.62
C ARG A 184 0.80 -10.54 7.34
N ALA A 185 -0.27 -10.81 6.58
CA ALA A 185 -0.67 -12.16 6.23
C ALA A 185 -0.11 -12.54 4.86
N VAL A 186 0.46 -13.73 4.76
CA VAL A 186 0.89 -14.34 3.50
C VAL A 186 0.07 -15.60 3.29
N ILE A 187 -0.56 -15.72 2.14
CA ILE A 187 -1.38 -16.85 1.74
C ILE A 187 -0.77 -17.48 0.49
N GLU A 188 -0.20 -18.65 0.64
CA GLU A 188 0.38 -19.43 -0.42
C GLU A 188 -0.57 -20.53 -0.87
N SER A 189 -0.73 -20.71 -2.17
CA SER A 189 -1.54 -21.80 -2.72
C SER A 189 -0.86 -22.47 -3.89
N GLU A 190 -0.84 -23.81 -3.92
CA GLU A 190 -0.31 -24.58 -5.03
C GLU A 190 -1.18 -24.50 -6.29
N LYS A 191 -2.48 -24.22 -6.12
CA LYS A 191 -3.41 -23.95 -7.21
C LYS A 191 -3.94 -22.54 -7.11
N LYS A 192 -4.29 -21.95 -8.25
CA LYS A 192 -4.98 -20.67 -8.29
C LYS A 192 -6.29 -20.75 -7.50
N LEU A 193 -6.46 -19.87 -6.54
CA LEU A 193 -7.70 -19.72 -5.79
C LEU A 193 -8.83 -19.21 -6.71
N SER A 194 -10.07 -19.60 -6.42
CA SER A 194 -11.21 -19.14 -7.21
C SER A 194 -11.45 -17.64 -7.01
N LEU A 195 -11.93 -16.94 -8.03
CA LEU A 195 -12.34 -15.53 -7.88
C LEU A 195 -13.36 -15.34 -6.77
N LYS A 196 -14.25 -16.32 -6.58
CA LYS A 196 -15.24 -16.31 -5.49
C LYS A 196 -14.57 -16.25 -4.10
N PHE A 197 -13.42 -16.90 -3.91
CA PHE A 197 -12.66 -16.81 -2.65
C PHE A 197 -12.21 -15.37 -2.39
N TYR A 198 -11.61 -14.71 -3.38
CA TYR A 198 -11.16 -13.32 -3.25
C TYR A 198 -12.34 -12.37 -3.02
N GLN A 199 -13.43 -12.51 -3.75
CA GLN A 199 -14.65 -11.70 -3.58
C GLN A 199 -15.20 -11.84 -2.16
N LYS A 200 -15.27 -13.05 -1.62
CA LYS A 200 -15.76 -13.30 -0.26
C LYS A 200 -14.81 -12.72 0.80
N LEU A 201 -13.49 -12.87 0.62
CA LEU A 201 -12.50 -12.25 1.49
C LEU A 201 -12.62 -10.72 1.48
N LEU A 202 -12.68 -10.10 0.30
CA LEU A 202 -12.80 -8.66 0.15
C LEU A 202 -14.09 -8.12 0.77
N ASN A 203 -15.23 -8.78 0.50
CA ASN A 203 -16.51 -8.42 1.09
C ASN A 203 -16.53 -8.65 2.61
N ALA A 204 -15.83 -9.66 3.12
CA ALA A 204 -15.71 -9.86 4.56
C ALA A 204 -14.90 -8.72 5.22
N LEU A 205 -13.83 -8.24 4.59
CA LEU A 205 -13.06 -7.09 5.08
C LEU A 205 -13.94 -5.84 5.16
N THR A 206 -14.71 -5.53 4.10
CA THR A 206 -15.61 -4.37 4.10
C THR A 206 -16.75 -4.52 5.11
N GLN A 207 -17.31 -5.72 5.30
CA GLN A 207 -18.30 -6.01 6.34
C GLN A 207 -17.77 -5.83 7.77
N ASN A 208 -16.46 -5.99 7.98
CA ASN A 208 -15.81 -5.63 9.25
C ASN A 208 -15.56 -4.11 9.40
N GLY A 209 -16.03 -3.29 8.47
CA GLY A 209 -15.78 -1.84 8.47
C GLY A 209 -14.35 -1.45 8.09
N ILE A 210 -13.62 -2.34 7.42
CA ILE A 210 -12.24 -2.13 7.01
C ILE A 210 -12.21 -1.55 5.59
N SER A 211 -11.67 -0.34 5.44
CA SER A 211 -11.46 0.25 4.11
C SER A 211 -10.39 -0.54 3.35
N THR A 212 -10.76 -1.17 2.25
CA THR A 212 -9.92 -2.17 1.59
C THR A 212 -9.44 -1.68 0.23
N MET A 213 -8.14 -1.86 -0.03
CA MET A 213 -7.51 -1.69 -1.34
C MET A 213 -7.11 -3.05 -1.90
N PHE A 214 -7.45 -3.31 -3.16
CA PHE A 214 -7.06 -4.50 -3.91
C PHE A 214 -6.02 -4.11 -4.96
N VAL A 215 -4.86 -4.74 -4.91
CA VAL A 215 -3.71 -4.45 -5.77
C VAL A 215 -3.48 -5.62 -6.72
N SER A 216 -3.47 -5.34 -8.02
CA SER A 216 -3.24 -6.34 -9.07
C SER A 216 -2.30 -5.81 -10.14
N ILE A 217 -1.38 -6.65 -10.60
CA ILE A 217 -0.44 -6.34 -11.68
C ILE A 217 -0.16 -7.58 -12.51
N ASP A 218 -0.20 -7.42 -13.84
CA ASP A 218 0.00 -8.49 -14.81
C ASP A 218 -1.01 -9.66 -14.66
N ASP A 219 -2.21 -9.36 -14.17
CA ASP A 219 -3.31 -10.32 -14.05
C ASP A 219 -4.37 -10.08 -15.15
N PRO A 220 -5.21 -11.08 -15.49
CA PRO A 220 -6.25 -10.94 -16.50
C PRO A 220 -7.24 -9.83 -16.17
N ILE A 221 -7.49 -8.95 -17.13
CA ILE A 221 -8.37 -7.78 -16.93
C ILE A 221 -9.82 -8.21 -16.62
N GLU A 222 -10.24 -9.35 -17.13
CA GLU A 222 -11.56 -9.92 -16.87
C GLU A 222 -11.76 -10.24 -15.38
N GLU A 223 -10.70 -10.75 -14.72
CA GLU A 223 -10.74 -11.04 -13.29
C GLU A 223 -10.83 -9.75 -12.47
N ILE A 224 -10.09 -8.71 -12.88
CA ILE A 224 -10.13 -7.41 -12.22
C ILE A 224 -11.50 -6.77 -12.37
N ASN A 225 -12.09 -6.81 -13.57
CA ASN A 225 -13.44 -6.30 -13.82
C ASN A 225 -14.49 -7.05 -12.98
N ASP A 226 -14.34 -8.38 -12.84
CA ASP A 226 -15.24 -9.18 -12.03
C ASP A 226 -15.14 -8.82 -10.54
N ILE A 227 -13.93 -8.59 -10.01
CA ILE A 227 -13.73 -8.06 -8.65
C ILE A 227 -14.39 -6.68 -8.50
N MET A 228 -14.17 -5.75 -9.45
CA MET A 228 -14.76 -4.40 -9.38
C MET A 228 -16.29 -4.44 -9.37
N GLN A 229 -16.91 -5.34 -10.13
CA GLN A 229 -18.36 -5.46 -10.19
C GLN A 229 -18.96 -6.08 -8.93
N ASN A 230 -18.29 -7.08 -8.34
CA ASN A 230 -18.80 -7.85 -7.20
C ASN A 230 -18.33 -7.31 -5.84
N CYS A 231 -17.35 -6.37 -5.82
CA CYS A 231 -16.84 -5.73 -4.62
C CYS A 231 -16.75 -4.20 -4.81
N PRO A 232 -17.87 -3.50 -4.99
CA PRO A 232 -17.90 -2.07 -5.38
C PRO A 232 -17.32 -1.12 -4.31
N GLU A 233 -17.25 -1.55 -3.04
CA GLU A 233 -16.67 -0.76 -1.94
C GLU A 233 -15.15 -0.87 -1.84
N VAL A 234 -14.55 -1.78 -2.63
CA VAL A 234 -13.10 -2.01 -2.63
C VAL A 234 -12.41 -1.05 -3.59
N ASP A 235 -11.37 -0.39 -3.11
CA ASP A 235 -10.54 0.48 -3.92
C ASP A 235 -9.55 -0.35 -4.76
N VAL A 236 -9.74 -0.41 -6.08
CA VAL A 236 -8.92 -1.24 -6.97
C VAL A 236 -7.77 -0.44 -7.57
N VAL A 237 -6.56 -0.95 -7.42
CA VAL A 237 -5.32 -0.44 -8.01
C VAL A 237 -4.75 -1.52 -8.92
N ALA A 238 -4.98 -1.38 -10.21
CA ALA A 238 -4.52 -2.35 -11.19
C ALA A 238 -3.63 -1.71 -12.26
N TYR A 239 -2.60 -2.46 -12.69
CA TYR A 239 -1.79 -2.09 -13.84
C TYR A 239 -2.58 -2.26 -15.14
N SER A 240 -2.56 -1.25 -16.01
CA SER A 240 -3.20 -1.31 -17.32
C SER A 240 -2.23 -1.06 -18.45
N LEU A 241 -2.66 -1.45 -19.67
CA LEU A 241 -1.90 -1.27 -20.90
C LEU A 241 -1.55 0.20 -21.24
N ASN A 242 -2.22 1.16 -20.60
CA ASN A 242 -2.06 2.60 -20.85
C ASN A 242 -1.15 3.30 -19.84
N SER A 243 -0.56 2.58 -18.89
CA SER A 243 0.38 3.12 -17.91
C SER A 243 1.75 2.46 -18.02
N THR A 244 2.79 3.18 -17.59
CA THR A 244 4.12 2.57 -17.42
C THR A 244 4.19 1.85 -16.07
N ARG A 245 5.10 0.88 -15.95
CA ARG A 245 5.40 0.20 -14.68
C ARG A 245 5.77 1.18 -13.57
N GLU A 246 6.62 2.14 -13.91
CA GLU A 246 7.05 3.18 -12.98
C GLU A 246 5.86 4.00 -12.47
N GLN A 247 4.94 4.40 -13.35
CA GLN A 247 3.71 5.12 -12.96
C GLN A 247 2.85 4.29 -12.00
N PHE A 248 2.70 2.99 -12.26
CA PHE A 248 1.96 2.11 -11.37
C PHE A 248 2.61 1.99 -9.99
N ILE A 249 3.93 1.72 -9.95
CA ILE A 249 4.69 1.58 -8.69
C ILE A 249 4.58 2.85 -7.86
N ASN A 250 4.72 4.01 -8.48
CA ASN A 250 4.62 5.30 -7.81
C ASN A 250 3.19 5.57 -7.30
N ALA A 251 2.18 5.26 -8.11
CA ALA A 251 0.78 5.38 -7.71
C ALA A 251 0.46 4.47 -6.52
N LEU A 252 0.92 3.21 -6.56
CA LEU A 252 0.78 2.28 -5.44
C LEU A 252 1.43 2.84 -4.18
N GLY A 253 2.65 3.37 -4.30
CA GLY A 253 3.37 3.96 -3.17
C GLY A 253 2.63 5.10 -2.50
N LEU A 254 2.08 6.02 -3.28
CA LEU A 254 1.30 7.13 -2.73
C LEU A 254 0.02 6.64 -2.04
N ARG A 255 -0.63 5.61 -2.58
CA ARG A 255 -1.84 5.04 -1.99
C ARG A 255 -1.56 4.26 -0.70
N VAL A 256 -0.46 3.52 -0.63
CA VAL A 256 -0.01 2.87 0.61
C VAL A 256 0.27 3.92 1.70
N LYS A 257 0.98 5.00 1.34
CA LYS A 257 1.23 6.13 2.25
C LYS A 257 -0.07 6.79 2.69
N ASN A 258 -1.06 6.93 1.79
CA ASN A 258 -2.38 7.48 2.12
C ASN A 258 -3.10 6.61 3.16
N TYR A 259 -3.17 5.29 2.94
CA TYR A 259 -3.79 4.37 3.88
C TYR A 259 -3.12 4.43 5.26
N PHE A 260 -1.78 4.50 5.26
CA PHE A 260 -1.02 4.66 6.49
C PHE A 260 -1.29 6.00 7.20
N SER A 261 -1.34 7.12 6.47
CA SER A 261 -1.67 8.43 7.02
C SER A 261 -3.08 8.46 7.62
N ARG A 262 -4.04 7.88 6.92
CA ARG A 262 -5.43 7.79 7.39
C ARG A 262 -5.56 6.88 8.61
N MET A 263 -4.86 5.75 8.66
CA MET A 263 -4.80 4.86 9.81
C MET A 263 -4.31 5.58 11.07
N LYS A 264 -3.32 6.46 10.97
CA LYS A 264 -2.86 7.28 12.10
C LYS A 264 -3.96 8.16 12.69
N ASN A 265 -4.84 8.68 11.83
CA ASN A 265 -5.97 9.52 12.23
C ASN A 265 -7.17 8.71 12.75
N GLY A 266 -7.07 7.39 12.76
CA GLY A 266 -8.11 6.46 13.17
C GLY A 266 -8.68 5.66 12.00
N GLY A 267 -9.30 4.53 12.32
CA GLY A 267 -9.91 3.62 11.36
C GLY A 267 -9.03 2.45 10.95
N ASP A 268 -9.67 1.48 10.34
CA ASP A 268 -9.05 0.22 9.96
C ASP A 268 -8.97 0.11 8.44
N TYR A 269 -7.80 -0.27 7.96
CA TYR A 269 -7.47 -0.35 6.54
C TYR A 269 -6.85 -1.70 6.20
N ALA A 270 -7.10 -2.18 4.99
CA ALA A 270 -6.47 -3.38 4.47
C ALA A 270 -5.96 -3.19 3.04
N ILE A 271 -4.84 -3.83 2.74
CA ILE A 271 -4.30 -3.92 1.39
C ILE A 271 -4.18 -5.40 1.02
N VAL A 272 -4.88 -5.80 -0.03
CA VAL A 272 -4.86 -7.16 -0.55
C VAL A 272 -4.07 -7.18 -1.85
N TYR A 273 -2.92 -7.85 -1.85
CA TYR A 273 -2.06 -8.03 -3.03
C TYR A 273 -2.43 -9.36 -3.70
N TYR A 274 -3.11 -9.28 -4.85
CA TYR A 274 -3.66 -10.44 -5.55
C TYR A 274 -2.61 -11.46 -5.98
N ASN A 275 -1.47 -10.96 -6.45
CA ASN A 275 -0.31 -11.78 -6.80
C ASN A 275 0.98 -11.02 -6.43
N ALA A 276 1.47 -11.26 -5.22
CA ALA A 276 2.64 -10.56 -4.72
C ALA A 276 3.93 -10.89 -5.49
N SER A 277 4.05 -12.09 -6.06
CA SER A 277 5.20 -12.44 -6.89
C SER A 277 5.27 -11.61 -8.17
N ASN A 278 4.13 -11.29 -8.79
CA ASN A 278 4.07 -10.39 -9.93
C ASN A 278 4.53 -8.98 -9.55
N LEU A 279 4.08 -8.47 -8.40
CA LEU A 279 4.49 -7.15 -7.91
C LEU A 279 5.99 -7.08 -7.66
N ILE A 280 6.57 -8.09 -7.00
CA ILE A 280 8.02 -8.18 -6.74
C ILE A 280 8.80 -8.28 -8.06
N SER A 281 8.29 -9.05 -9.02
CA SER A 281 8.88 -9.14 -10.35
C SER A 281 8.87 -7.79 -11.08
N ASN A 282 7.83 -7.00 -10.90
CA ASN A 282 7.73 -5.67 -11.47
C ASN A 282 8.68 -4.66 -10.79
N PHE A 283 8.87 -4.74 -9.47
CA PHE A 283 9.94 -3.99 -8.78
C PHE A 283 11.32 -4.36 -9.33
N LYS A 284 11.60 -5.65 -9.47
CA LYS A 284 12.87 -6.13 -10.04
C LYS A 284 13.10 -5.57 -11.45
N ILE A 285 12.11 -5.67 -12.34
CA ILE A 285 12.21 -5.14 -13.71
C ILE A 285 12.44 -3.63 -13.68
N ASN A 286 11.73 -2.89 -12.83
CA ASN A 286 11.93 -1.45 -12.67
C ASN A 286 13.37 -1.12 -12.25
N GLN A 287 13.94 -1.85 -11.30
CA GLN A 287 15.33 -1.69 -10.89
C GLN A 287 16.32 -1.99 -12.01
N MET A 288 16.05 -2.97 -12.85
CA MET A 288 16.91 -3.31 -13.98
C MET A 288 16.83 -2.30 -15.12
N VAL A 289 15.62 -1.84 -15.46
CA VAL A 289 15.36 -0.99 -16.62
C VAL A 289 15.63 0.49 -16.31
N VAL A 290 15.06 0.99 -15.23
CA VAL A 290 15.13 2.43 -14.89
C VAL A 290 16.47 2.74 -14.22
N PHE A 291 16.89 1.90 -13.28
CA PHE A 291 18.11 2.14 -12.47
C PHE A 291 19.33 1.37 -12.95
N GLN A 292 19.23 0.63 -14.06
CA GLN A 292 20.32 -0.13 -14.69
C GLN A 292 21.07 -1.06 -13.71
N LYS A 293 20.36 -1.65 -12.76
CA LYS A 293 20.94 -2.58 -11.79
C LYS A 293 21.14 -3.97 -12.38
N GLN A 294 22.20 -4.66 -11.92
CA GLN A 294 22.39 -6.07 -12.23
C GLN A 294 21.27 -6.91 -11.62
N GLU A 295 20.95 -8.05 -12.22
CA GLU A 295 19.81 -8.88 -11.85
C GLU A 295 19.80 -9.32 -10.39
N SER A 296 20.95 -9.73 -9.85
CA SER A 296 21.07 -10.15 -8.45
C SER A 296 20.79 -9.00 -7.47
N ALA A 297 21.35 -7.83 -7.76
CA ALA A 297 21.10 -6.63 -6.96
C ALA A 297 19.64 -6.15 -7.07
N ALA A 298 19.08 -6.18 -8.30
CA ALA A 298 17.69 -5.81 -8.54
C ALA A 298 16.71 -6.74 -7.79
N SER A 299 17.01 -8.06 -7.74
CA SER A 299 16.19 -9.02 -6.99
C SER A 299 16.21 -8.74 -5.48
N ALA A 300 17.39 -8.49 -4.90
CA ALA A 300 17.50 -8.16 -3.48
C ALA A 300 16.80 -6.85 -3.13
N ILE A 301 16.90 -5.82 -4.00
CA ILE A 301 16.22 -4.54 -3.82
C ILE A 301 14.70 -4.74 -3.89
N ALA A 302 14.20 -5.49 -4.87
CA ALA A 302 12.76 -5.74 -5.04
C ALA A 302 12.13 -6.45 -3.83
N ILE A 303 12.83 -7.42 -3.23
CA ILE A 303 12.39 -8.08 -2.00
C ILE A 303 12.34 -7.09 -0.84
N ASN A 304 13.35 -6.21 -0.72
CA ASN A 304 13.36 -5.18 0.31
C ASN A 304 12.25 -4.15 0.10
N GLU A 305 11.99 -3.71 -1.14
CA GLU A 305 10.86 -2.83 -1.47
C GLU A 305 9.51 -3.44 -1.02
N MET A 306 9.32 -4.74 -1.26
CA MET A 306 8.12 -5.42 -0.77
C MET A 306 8.04 -5.46 0.75
N LYS A 307 9.14 -5.77 1.45
CA LYS A 307 9.20 -5.74 2.92
C LYS A 307 8.92 -4.35 3.48
N ASP A 308 9.43 -3.33 2.82
CA ASP A 308 9.22 -1.94 3.23
C ASP A 308 7.74 -1.56 3.10
N ILE A 309 7.08 -1.95 2.02
CA ILE A 309 5.62 -1.79 1.87
C ILE A 309 4.88 -2.53 2.99
N LEU A 310 5.25 -3.77 3.25
CA LEU A 310 4.62 -4.57 4.31
C LEU A 310 4.90 -4.02 5.72
N SER A 311 5.98 -3.27 5.91
CA SER A 311 6.31 -2.65 7.20
C SER A 311 5.33 -1.57 7.64
N PHE A 312 4.54 -1.00 6.71
CA PHE A 312 3.43 -0.10 7.05
C PHE A 312 2.28 -0.82 7.79
N SER A 313 2.19 -2.16 7.62
CA SER A 313 1.15 -2.93 8.28
C SER A 313 1.44 -3.05 9.77
N MET A 314 0.55 -2.46 10.55
CA MET A 314 0.62 -2.44 12.00
C MET A 314 -0.75 -2.25 12.64
N ASN A 315 -0.88 -2.72 13.86
CA ASN A 315 -1.98 -2.38 14.75
C ASN A 315 -1.51 -1.27 15.71
N THR A 316 -2.38 -0.33 16.00
CA THR A 316 -2.13 0.77 16.94
C THR A 316 -3.31 0.95 17.88
N LYS A 317 -3.23 1.89 18.81
CA LYS A 317 -4.38 2.20 19.69
C LYS A 317 -5.53 2.88 18.97
N THR A 318 -5.28 3.54 17.85
CA THR A 318 -6.25 4.38 17.14
C THR A 318 -6.80 3.73 15.87
N GLY A 319 -6.01 2.87 15.23
CA GLY A 319 -6.41 2.23 13.99
C GLY A 319 -5.42 1.15 13.57
N SER A 320 -5.69 0.50 12.44
CA SER A 320 -4.86 -0.56 11.92
C SER A 320 -4.67 -0.51 10.41
N LEU A 321 -3.52 -0.98 9.92
CA LEU A 321 -3.28 -1.26 8.51
C LEU A 321 -2.85 -2.73 8.37
N THR A 322 -3.67 -3.52 7.70
CA THR A 322 -3.47 -4.96 7.46
C THR A 322 -3.01 -5.19 6.03
N SER A 323 -2.00 -6.04 5.82
CA SER A 323 -1.63 -6.52 4.47
C SER A 323 -1.92 -8.00 4.34
N ILE A 324 -2.53 -8.38 3.21
CA ILE A 324 -2.78 -9.76 2.84
C ILE A 324 -2.16 -10.02 1.47
N CYS A 325 -1.11 -10.82 1.42
CA CYS A 325 -0.34 -11.11 0.22
C CYS A 325 -0.62 -12.53 -0.26
N PHE A 326 -1.04 -12.67 -1.52
CA PHE A 326 -1.19 -13.97 -2.14
C PHE A 326 0.00 -14.32 -3.00
N ASN A 327 0.44 -15.57 -2.91
CA ASN A 327 1.46 -16.18 -3.78
C ASN A 327 2.76 -15.36 -3.87
N CYS A 328 3.37 -15.07 -2.73
CA CYS A 328 4.69 -14.43 -2.68
C CYS A 328 5.81 -15.33 -3.20
N GLY A 329 5.83 -16.59 -2.78
CA GLY A 329 6.84 -17.57 -3.16
C GLY A 329 8.28 -17.22 -2.72
N ILE A 330 8.42 -16.32 -1.73
CA ILE A 330 9.73 -15.80 -1.27
C ILE A 330 9.84 -15.96 0.23
N LYS A 331 10.73 -16.87 0.65
CA LYS A 331 10.93 -17.24 2.05
C LYS A 331 11.24 -16.07 2.98
N GLU A 332 11.96 -15.06 2.49
CA GLU A 332 12.26 -13.84 3.26
C GLU A 332 11.03 -13.02 3.60
N ILE A 333 9.98 -13.08 2.77
CA ILE A 333 8.69 -12.42 3.01
C ILE A 333 7.82 -13.30 3.90
N ASP A 334 7.81 -14.61 3.67
CA ASP A 334 7.11 -15.57 4.53
C ASP A 334 7.57 -15.45 5.99
N ASN A 335 8.89 -15.35 6.22
CA ASN A 335 9.48 -15.14 7.54
C ASN A 335 9.16 -13.76 8.14
N PHE A 336 8.74 -12.78 7.34
CA PHE A 336 8.32 -11.46 7.79
C PHE A 336 6.82 -11.40 8.12
N ALA A 337 6.06 -12.41 7.72
CA ALA A 337 4.63 -12.52 7.98
C ALA A 337 4.34 -12.70 9.48
N THR A 338 3.22 -12.13 9.93
CA THR A 338 2.65 -12.42 11.25
C THR A 338 1.64 -13.55 11.21
N THR A 339 1.06 -13.81 10.04
CA THR A 339 0.18 -14.94 9.74
C THR A 339 0.61 -15.54 8.43
N PHE A 340 0.93 -16.81 8.41
CA PHE A 340 1.28 -17.57 7.23
C PHE A 340 0.26 -18.70 7.01
N ILE A 341 -0.31 -18.76 5.83
CA ILE A 341 -1.35 -19.69 5.44
C ILE A 341 -0.89 -20.42 4.18
N LYS A 342 -0.82 -21.74 4.24
CA LYS A 342 -0.48 -22.57 3.09
C LYS A 342 -1.66 -23.46 2.72
N PHE A 343 -2.06 -23.41 1.45
CA PHE A 343 -3.02 -24.33 0.86
C PHE A 343 -2.33 -25.36 -0.02
N ASN A 344 -2.64 -26.63 0.19
CA ASN A 344 -2.19 -27.73 -0.65
C ASN A 344 -3.19 -28.02 -1.77
N ALA A 345 -2.70 -28.54 -2.90
CA ALA A 345 -3.53 -29.03 -3.97
C ALA A 345 -4.00 -30.46 -3.66
N PHE A 346 -5.20 -30.63 -3.08
CA PHE A 346 -5.82 -31.94 -2.96
C PHE A 346 -6.99 -32.11 -3.90
N ALA A 347 -7.00 -33.25 -4.60
CA ALA A 347 -8.07 -33.66 -5.47
C ALA A 347 -9.02 -34.59 -4.71
N HIS A 348 -9.93 -34.06 -3.88
CA HIS A 348 -11.08 -34.82 -3.44
C HIS A 348 -12.34 -33.94 -3.44
N SER A 349 -13.33 -34.43 -4.13
CA SER A 349 -14.73 -34.01 -4.29
C SER A 349 -15.23 -32.93 -3.29
N GLY A 350 -15.31 -31.70 -3.74
CA GLY A 350 -16.19 -30.69 -3.15
C GLY A 350 -15.53 -29.43 -2.55
N SER A 351 -14.32 -29.50 -2.03
CA SER A 351 -13.48 -28.33 -1.73
C SER A 351 -12.14 -28.49 -2.47
N ASP A 352 -11.84 -27.59 -3.39
CA ASP A 352 -10.65 -27.71 -4.24
C ASP A 352 -9.34 -27.39 -3.51
N ILE A 353 -9.38 -27.01 -2.23
CA ILE A 353 -8.24 -26.49 -1.50
C ILE A 353 -8.30 -26.97 -0.05
N LEU A 354 -7.18 -27.40 0.48
CA LEU A 354 -7.05 -27.84 1.86
C LEU A 354 -5.92 -27.06 2.55
N LEU A 355 -6.21 -26.48 3.71
CA LEU A 355 -5.22 -25.83 4.55
C LEU A 355 -4.16 -26.83 5.00
N ASN A 356 -2.89 -26.49 4.79
CA ASN A 356 -1.76 -27.21 5.39
C ASN A 356 -1.59 -26.76 6.85
N PHE A 357 -2.01 -27.58 7.79
CA PHE A 357 -2.04 -27.23 9.21
C PHE A 357 -0.64 -27.15 9.83
N ASP A 358 0.33 -27.93 9.31
CA ASP A 358 1.70 -27.96 9.82
C ASP A 358 2.47 -26.68 9.46
N LEU A 359 2.23 -26.15 8.28
CA LEU A 359 2.89 -24.97 7.80
C LEU A 359 2.15 -23.67 8.13
N SER A 360 0.82 -23.75 8.33
CA SER A 360 0.00 -22.56 8.60
C SER A 360 0.04 -22.15 10.07
N HIS A 361 0.34 -20.89 10.34
CA HIS A 361 0.44 -20.38 11.69
C HIS A 361 0.13 -18.89 11.80
N THR A 362 -0.26 -18.46 13.00
CA THR A 362 -0.37 -17.05 13.39
C THR A 362 0.50 -16.82 14.62
N ILE A 363 1.36 -15.79 14.56
CA ILE A 363 2.27 -15.43 15.65
C ILE A 363 1.46 -14.79 16.80
N ASN A 364 1.78 -15.16 18.05
CA ASN A 364 1.11 -14.65 19.26
C ASN A 364 -0.41 -14.88 19.26
N LEU A 365 -0.83 -16.08 18.89
CA LEU A 365 -2.25 -16.47 18.86
C LEU A 365 -2.91 -16.29 20.24
N ASP A 366 -2.15 -16.47 21.32
CA ASP A 366 -2.53 -16.25 22.73
C ASP A 366 -2.93 -14.81 23.06
N LYS A 367 -2.52 -13.84 22.24
CA LYS A 367 -2.96 -12.43 22.37
C LYS A 367 -4.26 -12.14 21.63
N MET A 368 -4.69 -13.03 20.75
CA MET A 368 -5.88 -12.90 19.92
C MET A 368 -7.06 -13.71 20.45
N LEU A 369 -6.78 -14.89 21.00
CA LEU A 369 -7.78 -15.86 21.42
C LEU A 369 -7.57 -16.26 22.89
N PRO A 370 -8.64 -16.67 23.59
CA PRO A 370 -8.53 -17.25 24.93
C PRO A 370 -7.63 -18.48 24.92
N LEU A 371 -6.84 -18.68 25.96
CA LEU A 371 -5.92 -19.84 26.12
C LEU A 371 -6.58 -21.19 25.84
N ALA A 372 -7.82 -21.37 26.30
CA ALA A 372 -8.58 -22.61 26.08
C ALA A 372 -8.86 -22.86 24.58
N GLU A 373 -9.02 -21.82 23.78
CA GLU A 373 -9.17 -21.95 22.33
C GLU A 373 -7.83 -22.24 21.67
N VAL A 374 -6.76 -21.58 22.09
CA VAL A 374 -5.40 -21.85 21.59
C VAL A 374 -5.03 -23.31 21.83
N GLU A 375 -5.28 -23.86 23.05
CA GLU A 375 -5.03 -25.26 23.34
C GLU A 375 -5.86 -26.23 22.47
N LYS A 376 -7.11 -25.86 22.13
CA LYS A 376 -7.92 -26.66 21.20
C LYS A 376 -7.34 -26.68 19.81
N ILE A 377 -6.87 -25.51 19.31
CA ILE A 377 -6.24 -25.38 18.01
C ILE A 377 -4.94 -26.19 17.94
N GLU A 378 -4.12 -26.14 18.97
CA GLU A 378 -2.88 -26.91 19.05
C GLU A 378 -3.17 -28.44 19.06
N LYS A 379 -4.14 -28.89 19.86
CA LYS A 379 -4.59 -30.29 19.85
C LYS A 379 -5.14 -30.70 18.51
N PHE A 380 -5.93 -29.83 17.87
CA PHE A 380 -6.43 -30.07 16.51
C PHE A 380 -5.28 -30.28 15.54
N LYS A 381 -4.30 -29.38 15.51
CA LYS A 381 -3.12 -29.49 14.63
C LYS A 381 -2.30 -30.76 14.85
N GLN A 382 -2.21 -31.23 16.09
CA GLN A 382 -1.51 -32.47 16.44
C GLN A 382 -2.27 -33.74 16.00
N ASN A 383 -3.59 -33.72 16.04
CA ASN A 383 -4.45 -34.88 15.81
C ASN A 383 -4.99 -34.97 14.37
N ALA A 384 -5.12 -33.83 13.68
CA ALA A 384 -5.68 -33.76 12.33
C ALA A 384 -4.74 -34.40 11.31
N ASN A 385 -5.27 -35.30 10.51
CA ASN A 385 -4.61 -35.90 9.36
C ASN A 385 -5.62 -36.02 8.22
N GLU A 386 -5.17 -36.41 7.03
CA GLU A 386 -6.02 -36.53 5.84
C GLU A 386 -7.26 -37.40 6.03
N GLN A 387 -7.19 -38.42 6.90
CA GLN A 387 -8.25 -39.40 7.09
C GLN A 387 -9.34 -38.91 8.08
N ASN A 388 -8.97 -38.09 9.09
CA ASN A 388 -9.86 -37.67 10.17
C ASN A 388 -10.19 -36.17 10.18
N LEU A 389 -9.68 -35.42 9.20
CA LEU A 389 -9.74 -33.97 9.15
C LEU A 389 -11.13 -33.38 9.41
N PHE A 390 -12.14 -33.89 8.69
CA PHE A 390 -13.51 -33.38 8.86
C PHE A 390 -14.07 -33.64 10.25
N ALA A 391 -13.80 -34.82 10.82
CA ALA A 391 -14.23 -35.16 12.17
C ALA A 391 -13.51 -34.30 13.24
N GLU A 392 -12.26 -33.94 13.02
CA GLU A 392 -11.52 -33.04 13.93
C GLU A 392 -11.95 -31.58 13.75
N LEU A 393 -12.27 -31.15 12.53
CA LEU A 393 -12.83 -29.83 12.26
C LEU A 393 -14.21 -29.64 12.95
N GLU A 394 -15.09 -30.65 12.90
CA GLU A 394 -16.38 -30.61 13.59
C GLU A 394 -16.25 -30.41 15.11
N LYS A 395 -15.17 -30.89 15.71
CA LYS A 395 -14.88 -30.66 17.14
C LYS A 395 -14.37 -29.27 17.45
N LEU A 396 -13.85 -28.58 16.43
CA LEU A 396 -13.31 -27.22 16.55
C LEU A 396 -14.41 -26.16 16.39
N PHE A 397 -15.44 -26.45 15.62
CA PHE A 397 -16.61 -25.60 15.41
C PHE A 397 -17.69 -25.84 16.46
#